data_4cafc7d8236d626e1a4b2f608b3f577c
#
_entry.id   4cafc7d8236d626e1a4b2f608b3f577c
#
_cell.length_a   1.000
_cell.length_b   1.000
_cell.length_c   1.000
_cell.angle_alpha   90.00
_cell.angle_beta   90.00
_cell.angle_gamma   90.00
#
_symmetry.space_group_name_H-M   'P 1'
#
loop_
_entity.id
_entity.type
_entity.pdbx_description
1 polymer ?
#
loop_
_entity_poly.entity_id
_entity_poly.type
_entity_poly.pdbx_seq_one_letter_code
_entity_poly.pdbx_strand_id
1 'polypeptide(L)'
;SDGGAGGGGSSNLLTGTCPSSPFISNDSNLGGNTLCAIVGPITSDLTLTTDVMYRLSGLVDVGVDMGGDGTKSGGVAATLTIPAGVTLAQKTPDDYIVVQRGSKIVANGTRSEPIRFTAASAIDGSLTNPDSAIGLWGGIVILGKAPINKCSNDVRGTAACERVVEGSTTAIMGGASPDDDSGVLNFVRVEYAGKEIFPGNELNGITFGGVGYGTKVD
;
A
#
# COMPACT_ATOMS: atom_id res chain seq x y z
N SER A 1 9.18 41.23 28.51
CA SER A 1 10.18 40.42 27.85
C SER A 1 10.00 38.95 28.30
N ASP A 2 9.15 38.23 27.59
CA ASP A 2 9.05 36.77 27.73
C ASP A 2 9.59 36.11 26.48
N GLY A 3 10.75 35.52 26.61
CA GLY A 3 11.40 34.71 25.62
C GLY A 3 10.71 33.35 25.52
N GLY A 4 9.83 33.20 24.53
CA GLY A 4 9.29 31.91 24.18
C GLY A 4 10.39 31.03 23.55
N ALA A 5 10.93 30.11 24.32
CA ALA A 5 11.80 29.05 23.81
C ALA A 5 10.95 28.16 22.90
N GLY A 6 11.16 28.25 21.61
CA GLY A 6 10.64 27.28 20.64
C GLY A 6 11.29 25.93 20.93
N GLY A 7 10.51 25.00 21.45
CA GLY A 7 10.91 23.62 21.61
C GLY A 7 11.08 22.97 20.23
N GLY A 8 12.30 22.97 19.72
CA GLY A 8 12.68 22.12 18.59
C GLY A 8 12.62 20.67 19.05
N GLY A 9 11.53 19.99 18.74
CA GLY A 9 11.46 18.55 18.90
C GLY A 9 12.55 17.91 18.03
N SER A 10 13.59 17.36 18.65
CA SER A 10 14.58 16.53 17.98
C SER A 10 13.85 15.30 17.45
N SER A 11 13.47 15.31 16.18
CA SER A 11 12.99 14.09 15.52
C SER A 11 14.16 13.12 15.50
N ASN A 12 14.07 12.04 16.27
CA ASN A 12 15.07 10.97 16.20
C ASN A 12 15.10 10.44 14.77
N LEU A 13 16.26 10.60 14.11
CA LEU A 13 16.47 10.07 12.77
C LEU A 13 16.45 8.53 12.82
N LEU A 14 15.84 7.91 11.82
CA LEU A 14 15.81 6.47 11.61
C LEU A 14 17.08 6.07 10.85
N THR A 15 18.08 5.58 11.55
CA THR A 15 19.42 5.25 11.00
C THR A 15 19.73 3.76 11.06
N GLY A 16 18.71 2.92 11.15
CA GLY A 16 18.84 1.47 11.10
C GLY A 16 19.42 0.97 9.76
N THR A 17 19.55 -0.32 9.65
CA THR A 17 19.99 -1.00 8.42
C THR A 17 18.77 -1.64 7.76
N CYS A 18 18.71 -1.60 6.43
CA CYS A 18 17.65 -2.28 5.69
C CYS A 18 17.64 -3.78 6.02
N PRO A 19 16.46 -4.33 6.35
CA PRO A 19 16.34 -5.76 6.66
C PRO A 19 16.84 -6.63 5.52
N SER A 20 17.53 -7.74 5.87
CA SER A 20 17.94 -8.75 4.89
C SER A 20 16.72 -9.54 4.42
N SER A 21 16.25 -9.27 3.22
CA SER A 21 15.09 -9.90 2.59
C SER A 21 15.23 -9.86 1.07
N PRO A 22 14.76 -10.88 0.33
CA PRO A 22 14.74 -10.81 -1.13
C PRO A 22 13.82 -9.71 -1.68
N PHE A 23 12.93 -9.18 -0.85
CA PHE A 23 11.96 -8.14 -1.21
C PHE A 23 12.39 -6.74 -0.74
N ILE A 24 13.56 -6.60 -0.12
CA ILE A 24 14.06 -5.31 0.37
C ILE A 24 15.46 -5.09 -0.16
N SER A 25 15.70 -3.89 -0.68
CA SER A 25 17.03 -3.43 -1.10
C SER A 25 17.37 -2.10 -0.43
N ASN A 26 18.66 -1.82 -0.30
CA ASN A 26 19.10 -0.49 0.09
C ASN A 26 18.72 0.51 -1.01
N ASP A 27 18.24 1.67 -0.62
CA ASP A 27 17.98 2.76 -1.56
C ASP A 27 18.96 3.91 -1.29
N SER A 28 18.61 4.85 -0.44
CA SER A 28 19.36 6.08 -0.22
C SER A 28 19.06 6.62 1.18
N ASN A 29 19.54 7.83 1.46
CA ASN A 29 19.11 8.61 2.61
C ASN A 29 18.00 9.58 2.19
N LEU A 30 17.00 9.76 3.04
CA LEU A 30 15.89 10.68 2.83
C LEU A 30 15.70 11.56 4.08
N GLY A 31 16.04 12.85 3.97
CA GLY A 31 15.96 13.77 5.11
C GLY A 31 16.79 13.32 6.32
N GLY A 32 17.92 12.62 6.10
CA GLY A 32 18.76 12.06 7.16
C GLY A 32 18.38 10.65 7.63
N ASN A 33 17.24 10.11 7.19
CA ASN A 33 16.78 8.76 7.54
C ASN A 33 17.28 7.73 6.51
N THR A 34 17.59 6.51 6.96
CA THR A 34 17.82 5.37 6.06
C THR A 34 16.52 5.05 5.31
N LEU A 35 16.58 4.97 3.98
CA LEU A 35 15.48 4.58 3.13
C LEU A 35 15.75 3.23 2.48
N CYS A 36 14.80 2.30 2.61
CA CYS A 36 14.84 0.97 2.03
C CYS A 36 13.76 0.84 0.94
N ALA A 37 14.10 0.25 -0.19
CA ALA A 37 13.14 0.00 -1.26
C ALA A 37 12.50 -1.39 -1.10
N ILE A 38 11.18 -1.44 -1.10
CA ILE A 38 10.40 -2.68 -1.22
C ILE A 38 10.26 -3.00 -2.70
N VAL A 39 10.61 -4.23 -3.08
CA VAL A 39 10.62 -4.73 -4.47
C VAL A 39 9.62 -5.87 -4.58
N GLY A 40 8.71 -5.79 -5.53
CA GLY A 40 7.73 -6.86 -5.78
C GLY A 40 8.19 -7.84 -6.88
N PRO A 41 7.48 -8.95 -7.06
CA PRO A 41 6.36 -9.41 -6.21
C PRO A 41 6.84 -10.00 -4.88
N ILE A 42 6.11 -9.69 -3.80
CA ILE A 42 6.34 -10.27 -2.46
C ILE A 42 5.65 -11.62 -2.43
N THR A 43 6.41 -12.71 -2.54
CA THR A 43 5.88 -14.08 -2.68
C THR A 43 5.96 -14.92 -1.41
N SER A 44 6.32 -14.31 -0.28
CA SER A 44 6.21 -14.89 1.06
C SER A 44 5.98 -13.75 2.07
N ASP A 45 5.56 -14.09 3.27
CA ASP A 45 5.27 -13.09 4.29
C ASP A 45 6.48 -12.17 4.56
N LEU A 46 6.20 -10.87 4.61
CA LEU A 46 7.18 -9.82 4.87
C LEU A 46 6.70 -8.93 6.02
N THR A 47 7.52 -8.79 7.05
CA THR A 47 7.29 -7.82 8.13
C THR A 47 8.34 -6.72 8.07
N LEU A 48 7.90 -5.46 8.03
CA LEU A 48 8.78 -4.30 8.05
C LEU A 48 9.26 -4.02 9.49
N THR A 49 10.36 -3.27 9.63
CA THR A 49 10.90 -2.80 10.91
C THR A 49 10.63 -1.31 11.11
N THR A 50 10.81 -0.80 12.33
CA THR A 50 10.48 0.59 12.68
C THR A 50 11.70 1.52 12.72
N ASP A 51 12.89 1.00 12.49
CA ASP A 51 14.17 1.71 12.61
C ASP A 51 14.68 2.32 11.29
N VAL A 52 13.92 2.14 10.20
CA VAL A 52 14.17 2.70 8.87
C VAL A 52 12.88 3.21 8.23
N MET A 53 12.98 4.03 7.19
CA MET A 53 11.89 4.34 6.28
C MET A 53 11.87 3.39 5.08
N TYR A 54 10.72 3.27 4.46
CA TYR A 54 10.55 2.46 3.25
C TYR A 54 10.02 3.29 2.10
N ARG A 55 10.15 2.77 0.89
CA ARG A 55 9.37 3.15 -0.28
C ARG A 55 9.03 1.93 -1.12
N LEU A 56 8.03 2.04 -1.94
CA LEU A 56 7.77 1.08 -3.00
C LEU A 56 8.74 1.35 -4.16
N SER A 57 9.18 0.34 -4.87
CA SER A 57 10.03 0.48 -6.06
C SER A 57 9.22 0.15 -7.31
N GLY A 58 8.51 1.15 -7.82
CA GLY A 58 7.52 0.95 -8.86
C GLY A 58 6.29 0.20 -8.35
N LEU A 59 5.69 -0.64 -9.20
CA LEU A 59 4.63 -1.57 -8.78
C LEU A 59 5.19 -2.63 -7.82
N VAL A 60 4.56 -2.73 -6.65
CA VAL A 60 4.80 -3.81 -5.69
C VAL A 60 3.55 -4.64 -5.52
N ASP A 61 3.54 -5.85 -6.05
CA ASP A 61 2.51 -6.84 -5.78
C ASP A 61 2.78 -7.55 -4.45
N VAL A 62 1.76 -7.67 -3.60
CA VAL A 62 1.77 -8.57 -2.43
C VAL A 62 1.07 -9.85 -2.85
N GLY A 63 1.84 -10.91 -2.99
CA GLY A 63 1.42 -12.19 -3.54
C GLY A 63 1.30 -12.20 -5.06
N VAL A 64 0.76 -13.31 -5.55
CA VAL A 64 0.34 -13.53 -6.95
C VAL A 64 -1.12 -13.95 -6.93
N ASP A 65 -1.94 -13.35 -7.77
CA ASP A 65 -3.38 -13.55 -7.82
C ASP A 65 -3.82 -15.03 -7.71
N MET A 66 -4.56 -15.34 -6.65
CA MET A 66 -5.06 -16.69 -6.33
C MET A 66 -6.35 -17.06 -7.09
N GLY A 67 -6.91 -16.14 -7.89
CA GLY A 67 -8.20 -16.34 -8.57
C GLY A 67 -9.41 -16.12 -7.67
N GLY A 68 -10.60 -16.09 -8.27
CA GLY A 68 -11.84 -15.80 -7.57
C GLY A 68 -12.31 -16.87 -6.57
N ASP A 69 -11.80 -18.09 -6.67
CA ASP A 69 -12.00 -19.20 -5.72
C ASP A 69 -10.78 -19.49 -4.82
N GLY A 70 -9.66 -18.80 -5.06
CA GLY A 70 -8.42 -19.01 -4.31
C GLY A 70 -7.59 -20.23 -4.74
N THR A 71 -7.86 -20.80 -5.92
CA THR A 71 -7.22 -22.06 -6.37
C THR A 71 -6.44 -21.93 -7.68
N LYS A 72 -6.26 -20.72 -8.18
CA LYS A 72 -5.57 -20.46 -9.46
C LYS A 72 -4.15 -21.00 -9.46
N SER A 73 -3.82 -21.81 -10.46
CA SER A 73 -2.46 -22.33 -10.64
C SER A 73 -1.43 -21.21 -10.79
N GLY A 74 -0.33 -21.33 -10.04
CA GLY A 74 0.71 -20.29 -9.96
C GLY A 74 0.36 -19.12 -9.04
N GLY A 75 -0.83 -19.10 -8.42
CA GLY A 75 -1.17 -18.13 -7.40
C GLY A 75 -0.34 -18.34 -6.14
N VAL A 76 0.02 -17.26 -5.46
CA VAL A 76 0.81 -17.27 -4.21
C VAL A 76 0.22 -16.27 -3.25
N ALA A 77 -0.21 -16.75 -2.09
CA ALA A 77 -0.63 -15.88 -1.00
C ALA A 77 0.59 -15.37 -0.21
N ALA A 78 0.57 -14.10 0.16
CA ALA A 78 1.57 -13.48 1.03
C ALA A 78 0.93 -12.40 1.91
N THR A 79 1.55 -12.14 3.07
CA THR A 79 1.13 -11.07 3.97
C THR A 79 2.23 -10.03 4.09
N LEU A 80 1.90 -8.76 3.81
CA LEU A 80 2.75 -7.62 4.16
C LEU A 80 2.30 -7.06 5.50
N THR A 81 3.16 -7.16 6.52
CA THR A 81 2.90 -6.58 7.85
C THR A 81 3.69 -5.29 8.03
N ILE A 82 2.98 -4.21 8.35
CA ILE A 82 3.52 -2.88 8.56
C ILE A 82 3.24 -2.48 10.01
N PRO A 83 4.26 -2.44 10.88
CA PRO A 83 4.10 -2.02 12.28
C PRO A 83 3.69 -0.55 12.43
N ALA A 84 3.12 -0.22 13.59
CA ALA A 84 2.81 1.16 13.96
C ALA A 84 4.05 2.07 13.84
N GLY A 85 3.84 3.31 13.41
CA GLY A 85 4.87 4.33 13.25
C GLY A 85 5.72 4.23 11.97
N VAL A 86 5.60 3.15 11.20
CA VAL A 86 6.36 3.01 9.94
C VAL A 86 5.91 4.06 8.91
N THR A 87 6.89 4.69 8.28
CA THR A 87 6.68 5.63 7.17
C THR A 87 7.16 5.02 5.86
N LEU A 88 6.29 5.04 4.84
CA LEU A 88 6.59 4.69 3.46
C LEU A 88 6.54 5.97 2.61
N ALA A 89 7.71 6.42 2.13
CA ALA A 89 7.90 7.70 1.45
C ALA A 89 8.22 7.47 -0.04
N GLN A 90 7.23 7.63 -0.90
CA GLN A 90 7.29 7.30 -2.32
C GLN A 90 8.01 8.39 -3.12
N LYS A 91 8.78 8.00 -4.13
CA LYS A 91 9.59 8.92 -4.94
C LYS A 91 8.95 9.32 -6.27
N THR A 92 8.14 8.44 -6.83
CA THR A 92 7.60 8.62 -8.18
C THR A 92 6.11 8.27 -8.27
N PRO A 93 5.40 8.83 -9.24
CA PRO A 93 4.02 8.43 -9.51
C PRO A 93 3.83 6.94 -9.85
N ASP A 94 4.89 6.25 -10.28
CA ASP A 94 4.85 4.82 -10.59
C ASP A 94 4.99 3.91 -9.37
N ASP A 95 5.28 4.49 -8.20
CA ASP A 95 5.35 3.76 -6.93
C ASP A 95 3.91 3.50 -6.43
N TYR A 96 3.44 2.27 -6.46
CA TYR A 96 2.14 1.87 -5.92
C TYR A 96 2.14 0.40 -5.50
N ILE A 97 1.18 0.04 -4.66
CA ILE A 97 1.07 -1.32 -4.13
C ILE A 97 -0.25 -1.95 -4.53
N VAL A 98 -0.21 -3.22 -4.91
CA VAL A 98 -1.39 -4.05 -5.18
C VAL A 98 -1.35 -5.28 -4.28
N VAL A 99 -2.29 -5.37 -3.35
CA VAL A 99 -2.51 -6.60 -2.57
C VAL A 99 -3.38 -7.52 -3.43
N GLN A 100 -2.78 -8.59 -3.93
CA GLN A 100 -3.44 -9.54 -4.83
C GLN A 100 -4.45 -10.42 -4.09
N ARG A 101 -5.49 -10.92 -4.79
CA ARG A 101 -6.50 -11.80 -4.19
C ARG A 101 -5.87 -12.98 -3.47
N GLY A 102 -6.31 -13.25 -2.25
CA GLY A 102 -5.77 -14.28 -1.37
C GLY A 102 -4.58 -13.83 -0.52
N SER A 103 -4.02 -12.64 -0.80
CA SER A 103 -2.96 -12.03 0.00
C SER A 103 -3.52 -10.98 0.96
N LYS A 104 -2.67 -10.46 1.88
CA LYS A 104 -3.09 -9.53 2.92
C LYS A 104 -2.11 -8.38 3.11
N ILE A 105 -2.65 -7.23 3.50
CA ILE A 105 -1.90 -6.15 4.13
C ILE A 105 -2.36 -6.00 5.59
N VAL A 106 -1.43 -6.06 6.52
CA VAL A 106 -1.68 -5.85 7.95
C VAL A 106 -0.96 -4.57 8.36
N ALA A 107 -1.63 -3.45 8.18
CA ALA A 107 -1.15 -2.12 8.54
C ALA A 107 -1.90 -1.66 9.80
N ASN A 108 -1.39 -2.08 10.96
CA ASN A 108 -2.05 -1.84 12.24
C ASN A 108 -1.30 -0.76 13.03
N GLY A 109 -1.55 0.50 12.68
CA GLY A 109 -1.07 1.67 13.39
C GLY A 109 -1.81 1.94 14.68
N THR A 110 -1.43 3.01 15.37
CA THR A 110 -2.10 3.55 16.55
C THR A 110 -2.32 5.05 16.40
N ARG A 111 -3.16 5.65 17.25
CA ARG A 111 -3.36 7.11 17.26
C ARG A 111 -2.05 7.86 17.51
N SER A 112 -1.17 7.36 18.37
CA SER A 112 0.13 7.98 18.69
C SER A 112 1.21 7.65 17.66
N GLU A 113 1.08 6.51 16.97
CA GLU A 113 2.04 5.99 16.00
C GLU A 113 1.30 5.52 14.73
N PRO A 114 0.71 6.46 13.97
CA PRO A 114 0.04 6.09 12.72
C PRO A 114 1.05 5.58 11.69
N ILE A 115 0.60 4.68 10.84
CA ILE A 115 1.37 4.30 9.65
C ILE A 115 1.15 5.38 8.60
N ARG A 116 2.23 5.81 7.93
CA ARG A 116 2.17 6.91 6.98
C ARG A 116 2.65 6.48 5.61
N PHE A 117 1.79 6.58 4.61
CA PHE A 117 2.14 6.51 3.20
C PHE A 117 2.13 7.93 2.63
N THR A 118 3.28 8.41 2.15
CA THR A 118 3.45 9.81 1.73
C THR A 118 4.41 9.93 0.56
N ALA A 119 4.66 11.14 0.08
CA ALA A 119 5.70 11.44 -0.91
C ALA A 119 7.04 11.73 -0.22
N ALA A 120 8.14 11.33 -0.83
CA ALA A 120 9.50 11.60 -0.34
C ALA A 120 9.76 13.11 -0.19
N SER A 121 9.21 13.92 -1.10
CA SER A 121 9.30 15.39 -1.06
C SER A 121 8.66 16.01 0.19
N ALA A 122 7.69 15.32 0.82
CA ALA A 122 7.10 15.76 2.09
C ALA A 122 8.00 15.45 3.30
N ILE A 123 9.00 14.58 3.14
CA ILE A 123 9.97 14.21 4.19
C ILE A 123 11.22 15.08 4.11
N ASP A 124 11.75 15.29 2.91
CA ASP A 124 12.99 16.05 2.71
C ASP A 124 12.78 17.57 2.59
N GLY A 125 11.52 18.03 2.67
CA GLY A 125 11.17 19.45 2.62
C GLY A 125 11.17 20.05 1.21
N SER A 126 11.32 19.25 0.16
CA SER A 126 11.28 19.72 -1.23
C SER A 126 9.86 19.89 -1.78
N LEU A 127 8.83 19.44 -1.05
CA LEU A 127 7.44 19.56 -1.47
C LEU A 127 7.00 21.02 -1.50
N THR A 128 6.61 21.50 -2.68
CA THR A 128 5.99 22.81 -2.88
C THR A 128 4.47 22.67 -2.91
N ASN A 129 3.74 23.63 -2.32
CA ASN A 129 2.29 23.67 -2.30
C ASN A 129 1.62 22.40 -1.76
N PRO A 130 1.89 21.99 -0.51
CA PRO A 130 1.40 20.73 0.06
C PRO A 130 -0.13 20.63 0.06
N ASP A 131 -0.85 21.75 0.16
CA ASP A 131 -2.32 21.78 0.21
C ASP A 131 -2.98 21.39 -1.13
N SER A 132 -2.23 21.44 -2.23
CA SER A 132 -2.72 21.13 -3.58
C SER A 132 -1.97 19.98 -4.25
N ALA A 133 -0.98 19.39 -3.58
CA ALA A 133 -0.18 18.31 -4.13
C ALA A 133 -0.96 17.01 -4.17
N ILE A 134 -1.13 16.43 -5.36
CA ILE A 134 -1.78 15.15 -5.63
C ILE A 134 -0.96 14.37 -6.67
N GLY A 135 -1.17 13.05 -6.76
CA GLY A 135 -0.55 12.23 -7.81
C GLY A 135 0.96 12.08 -7.71
N LEU A 136 1.56 12.37 -6.57
CA LEU A 136 3.01 12.24 -6.38
C LEU A 136 3.44 10.77 -6.30
N TRP A 137 2.50 9.87 -6.06
CA TRP A 137 2.63 8.43 -6.13
C TRP A 137 1.28 7.79 -6.45
N GLY A 138 1.27 6.47 -6.80
CA GLY A 138 0.07 5.82 -7.31
C GLY A 138 -1.03 5.66 -6.27
N GLY A 139 -0.77 4.91 -5.22
CA GLY A 139 -1.77 4.58 -4.21
C GLY A 139 -1.70 3.14 -3.74
N ILE A 140 -2.73 2.73 -3.01
CA ILE A 140 -2.89 1.38 -2.45
C ILE A 140 -4.11 0.73 -3.11
N VAL A 141 -3.93 -0.43 -3.73
CA VAL A 141 -5.00 -1.24 -4.30
C VAL A 141 -5.09 -2.55 -3.51
N ILE A 142 -6.27 -2.85 -2.98
CA ILE A 142 -6.51 -4.07 -2.20
C ILE A 142 -7.61 -4.87 -2.90
N LEU A 143 -7.25 -6.09 -3.32
CA LEU A 143 -8.11 -6.96 -4.12
C LEU A 143 -8.57 -8.14 -3.28
N GLY A 144 -9.86 -8.41 -3.35
CA GLY A 144 -10.49 -9.53 -2.66
C GLY A 144 -11.28 -10.44 -3.60
N LYS A 145 -11.69 -11.56 -3.06
CA LYS A 145 -12.48 -12.61 -3.72
C LYS A 145 -13.98 -12.51 -3.40
N ALA A 146 -14.43 -11.41 -2.79
CA ALA A 146 -15.85 -11.23 -2.53
C ALA A 146 -16.63 -10.96 -3.81
N PRO A 147 -17.94 -11.29 -3.84
CA PRO A 147 -18.80 -11.03 -4.98
C PRO A 147 -18.84 -9.55 -5.37
N ILE A 148 -18.77 -9.29 -6.67
CA ILE A 148 -18.90 -7.94 -7.25
C ILE A 148 -20.13 -7.89 -8.17
N ASN A 149 -20.57 -6.68 -8.52
CA ASN A 149 -21.72 -6.46 -9.40
C ASN A 149 -21.34 -6.08 -10.85
N LYS A 150 -20.05 -6.04 -11.17
CA LYS A 150 -19.51 -5.57 -12.46
C LYS A 150 -19.03 -6.72 -13.35
N CYS A 151 -19.80 -7.80 -13.43
CA CYS A 151 -19.59 -8.91 -14.34
C CYS A 151 -20.89 -9.23 -15.06
N SER A 152 -20.87 -10.16 -16.05
CA SER A 152 -22.10 -10.63 -16.70
C SER A 152 -23.02 -11.35 -15.72
N ASN A 153 -24.34 -11.26 -15.97
CA ASN A 153 -25.34 -11.74 -15.00
C ASN A 153 -25.30 -13.27 -14.79
N ASP A 154 -24.85 -14.02 -15.79
CA ASP A 154 -24.75 -15.48 -15.76
C ASP A 154 -23.64 -16.02 -14.83
N VAL A 155 -22.62 -15.19 -14.55
CA VAL A 155 -21.52 -15.57 -13.64
C VAL A 155 -21.58 -14.83 -12.29
N ARG A 156 -22.56 -13.96 -12.10
CA ARG A 156 -22.69 -13.18 -10.85
C ARG A 156 -22.82 -14.08 -9.63
N GLY A 157 -22.01 -13.81 -8.59
CA GLY A 157 -21.97 -14.62 -7.37
C GLY A 157 -21.15 -15.89 -7.49
N THR A 158 -20.47 -16.11 -8.61
CA THR A 158 -19.53 -17.22 -8.80
C THR A 158 -18.09 -16.73 -8.81
N ALA A 159 -17.14 -17.66 -8.73
CA ALA A 159 -15.70 -17.35 -8.83
C ALA A 159 -15.31 -16.71 -10.19
N ALA A 160 -16.10 -16.93 -11.22
CA ALA A 160 -15.89 -16.36 -12.55
C ALA A 160 -16.38 -14.89 -12.67
N CYS A 161 -17.03 -14.37 -11.65
CA CYS A 161 -17.41 -12.95 -11.60
C CYS A 161 -16.20 -12.09 -11.26
N GLU A 162 -15.44 -11.73 -12.25
CA GLU A 162 -14.16 -11.02 -12.13
C GLU A 162 -14.16 -9.75 -12.98
N ARG A 163 -13.36 -8.76 -12.56
CA ARG A 163 -13.13 -7.52 -13.31
C ARG A 163 -11.76 -6.95 -13.01
N VAL A 164 -11.12 -6.36 -14.01
CA VAL A 164 -9.93 -5.53 -13.84
C VAL A 164 -10.31 -4.23 -13.13
N VAL A 165 -9.52 -3.85 -12.13
CA VAL A 165 -9.69 -2.58 -11.40
C VAL A 165 -9.30 -1.41 -12.28
N GLU A 166 -10.00 -0.30 -12.13
CA GLU A 166 -9.65 0.98 -12.76
C GLU A 166 -8.22 1.40 -12.41
N GLY A 167 -7.51 1.97 -13.36
CA GLY A 167 -6.09 2.34 -13.18
C GLY A 167 -5.10 1.16 -13.26
N SER A 168 -5.56 -0.05 -13.63
CA SER A 168 -4.71 -1.22 -13.81
C SER A 168 -5.05 -1.96 -15.09
N THR A 169 -4.09 -2.74 -15.59
CA THR A 169 -4.32 -3.69 -16.71
C THR A 169 -4.31 -5.14 -16.25
N THR A 170 -3.86 -5.42 -15.02
CA THR A 170 -3.61 -6.78 -14.53
C THR A 170 -4.23 -7.06 -13.16
N ALA A 171 -4.59 -6.03 -12.38
CA ALA A 171 -5.19 -6.18 -11.06
C ALA A 171 -6.65 -6.61 -11.18
N ILE A 172 -6.96 -7.85 -10.82
CA ILE A 172 -8.29 -8.46 -10.97
C ILE A 172 -8.95 -8.57 -9.60
N MET A 173 -10.18 -8.08 -9.50
CA MET A 173 -11.04 -8.18 -8.32
C MET A 173 -12.21 -9.11 -8.53
N GLY A 174 -12.79 -9.60 -7.44
CA GLY A 174 -14.03 -10.38 -7.43
C GLY A 174 -13.83 -11.87 -7.29
N GLY A 175 -14.93 -12.56 -7.06
CA GLY A 175 -14.99 -13.99 -6.79
C GLY A 175 -16.30 -14.38 -6.12
N ALA A 176 -16.26 -15.43 -5.28
CA ALA A 176 -17.44 -15.99 -4.64
C ALA A 176 -17.35 -16.05 -3.09
N SER A 177 -16.34 -15.43 -2.47
CA SER A 177 -16.09 -15.49 -1.02
C SER A 177 -16.49 -14.19 -0.33
N PRO A 178 -17.74 -14.02 0.15
CA PRO A 178 -18.18 -12.78 0.80
C PRO A 178 -17.44 -12.50 2.11
N ASP A 179 -16.86 -13.51 2.74
CA ASP A 179 -16.06 -13.46 3.95
C ASP A 179 -14.55 -13.22 3.68
N ASP A 180 -14.19 -12.89 2.44
CA ASP A 180 -12.80 -12.63 2.08
C ASP A 180 -12.14 -11.64 3.06
N ASP A 181 -10.91 -11.94 3.44
CA ASP A 181 -10.10 -11.16 4.35
C ASP A 181 -8.79 -10.76 3.66
N SER A 182 -8.73 -9.52 3.21
CA SER A 182 -7.55 -8.91 2.59
C SER A 182 -6.68 -8.15 3.59
N GLY A 183 -6.98 -8.22 4.90
CA GLY A 183 -6.18 -7.69 5.99
C GLY A 183 -6.81 -6.55 6.77
N VAL A 184 -5.96 -5.69 7.32
CA VAL A 184 -6.33 -4.61 8.24
C VAL A 184 -5.65 -3.31 7.85
N LEU A 185 -6.41 -2.22 7.80
CA LEU A 185 -5.90 -0.85 7.78
C LEU A 185 -6.43 -0.12 9.02
N ASN A 186 -5.58 0.15 9.99
CA ASN A 186 -5.93 0.82 11.23
C ASN A 186 -4.97 1.99 11.48
N PHE A 187 -5.47 3.19 11.71
CA PHE A 187 -4.68 4.42 11.84
C PHE A 187 -3.62 4.58 10.72
N VAL A 188 -4.06 4.45 9.46
CA VAL A 188 -3.23 4.63 8.27
C VAL A 188 -3.50 6.01 7.67
N ARG A 189 -2.44 6.77 7.38
CA ARG A 189 -2.48 8.02 6.64
C ARG A 189 -2.00 7.79 5.22
N VAL A 190 -2.77 8.22 4.23
CA VAL A 190 -2.41 8.19 2.81
C VAL A 190 -2.42 9.63 2.30
N GLU A 191 -1.25 10.13 1.89
CA GLU A 191 -1.03 11.53 1.54
C GLU A 191 -0.43 11.63 0.14
N TYR A 192 -0.89 12.59 -0.68
CA TYR A 192 -0.34 12.93 -2.00
C TYR A 192 -0.41 11.83 -3.06
N ALA A 193 -1.26 10.83 -2.87
CA ALA A 193 -1.48 9.73 -3.80
C ALA A 193 -2.45 10.13 -4.94
N GLY A 194 -2.77 9.19 -5.83
CA GLY A 194 -3.82 9.35 -6.83
C GLY A 194 -3.28 9.67 -8.22
N LYS A 195 -2.38 8.83 -8.75
CA LYS A 195 -1.83 9.00 -10.11
C LYS A 195 -2.90 8.82 -11.18
N GLU A 196 -3.01 9.77 -12.10
CA GLU A 196 -3.72 9.58 -13.35
C GLU A 196 -2.90 8.66 -14.28
N ILE A 197 -3.49 7.53 -14.68
CA ILE A 197 -2.86 6.57 -15.60
C ILE A 197 -3.15 6.97 -17.06
N PHE A 198 -4.43 7.30 -17.34
CA PHE A 198 -4.90 7.87 -18.60
C PHE A 198 -5.95 8.93 -18.28
N PRO A 199 -6.24 9.89 -19.14
CA PRO A 199 -7.28 10.88 -18.92
C PRO A 199 -8.61 10.26 -18.49
N GLY A 200 -9.03 10.56 -17.23
CA GLY A 200 -10.24 10.00 -16.64
C GLY A 200 -10.12 8.56 -16.12
N ASN A 201 -8.91 8.07 -15.90
CA ASN A 201 -8.65 6.74 -15.34
C ASN A 201 -7.46 6.83 -14.36
N GLU A 202 -7.77 7.07 -13.10
CA GLU A 202 -6.81 7.31 -12.03
C GLU A 202 -6.75 6.14 -11.03
N LEU A 203 -5.56 5.96 -10.43
CA LEU A 203 -5.44 5.29 -9.15
C LEU A 203 -5.91 6.23 -8.05
N ASN A 204 -6.80 5.79 -7.18
CA ASN A 204 -7.16 6.52 -5.98
C ASN A 204 -6.11 6.36 -4.88
N GLY A 205 -6.19 7.17 -3.82
CA GLY A 205 -5.32 7.00 -2.66
C GLY A 205 -5.41 5.59 -2.08
N ILE A 206 -6.64 5.07 -1.91
CA ILE A 206 -6.90 3.66 -1.58
C ILE A 206 -8.06 3.17 -2.45
N THR A 207 -7.87 2.01 -3.09
CA THR A 207 -8.90 1.32 -3.85
C THR A 207 -9.18 -0.05 -3.23
N PHE A 208 -10.46 -0.31 -2.88
CA PHE A 208 -10.93 -1.62 -2.44
C PHE A 208 -11.70 -2.27 -3.58
N GLY A 209 -11.17 -3.37 -4.11
CA GLY A 209 -11.77 -4.13 -5.20
C GLY A 209 -12.22 -5.52 -4.75
N GLY A 210 -13.52 -5.73 -4.55
CA GLY A 210 -14.05 -7.04 -4.18
C GLY A 210 -13.56 -7.58 -2.83
N VAL A 211 -13.21 -6.72 -1.88
CA VAL A 211 -12.86 -7.14 -0.52
C VAL A 211 -14.11 -7.59 0.24
N GLY A 212 -13.97 -8.62 1.08
CA GLY A 212 -15.06 -9.15 1.87
C GLY A 212 -15.14 -8.56 3.28
N TYR A 213 -16.16 -8.99 4.04
CA TYR A 213 -16.41 -8.49 5.40
C TYR A 213 -15.33 -8.95 6.43
N GLY A 214 -14.42 -9.86 6.06
CA GLY A 214 -13.25 -10.18 6.86
C GLY A 214 -12.22 -9.06 6.92
N THR A 215 -12.17 -8.21 5.87
CA THR A 215 -11.26 -7.06 5.79
C THR A 215 -11.69 -5.96 6.77
N LYS A 216 -10.73 -5.39 7.53
CA LYS A 216 -10.99 -4.36 8.56
C LYS A 216 -10.37 -3.02 8.15
N VAL A 217 -11.13 -1.94 8.35
CA VAL A 217 -10.67 -0.55 8.14
C VAL A 217 -11.22 0.30 9.28
N ASP A 218 -10.33 0.88 10.13
CA ASP A 218 -10.67 1.70 11.30
C ASP A 218 -9.84 3.00 11.34
#